data_89013cafe9fb10f191c5b60ca9edbf2e
#
_entry.id   89013cafe9fb10f191c5b60ca9edbf2e
#
_cell.length_a   1.000
_cell.length_b   1.000
_cell.length_c   1.000
_cell.angle_alpha   90.00
_cell.angle_beta   90.00
_cell.angle_gamma   90.00
#
_symmetry.space_group_name_H-M   'P 1'
#
loop_
_entity.id
_entity.type
_entity.pdbx_description
1 polymer ?
#
loop_
_entity_poly.entity_id
_entity_poly.type
_entity_poly.pdbx_seq_one_letter_code
_entity_poly.pdbx_strand_id
1 'polypeptide(L)'
;MRRRRADRLGTAKPPEKLGFLAAMKVGVVKEIKADEYRVALTPAGARELVERGHDVLVEAGAGDGSSFPDDAYRAVGASLGSVEEVWGDADLLLKVKEPLPDEYPLLREGLVLFTYLHLAASEELTRALADSGAACVAYETVETDNRALPLLAPMSEIAGRLAAQAGAYFLEKPLGGRGLLLGGVPGVAPGRVLVIGGGIVGYNAAVIALGLGANVTILERSVDRMRHLDEVLSGRVSLVMSSTLQI
;
A
#
# COMPACT_ATOMS: atom_id res chain seq x y z
N MET A 1 -14.59 20.49 -49.51
CA MET A 1 -14.39 19.03 -49.55
C MET A 1 -13.30 18.72 -48.51
N ARG A 2 -13.56 18.12 -47.41
CA ARG A 2 -14.01 16.85 -46.94
C ARG A 2 -14.42 16.99 -45.44
N ARG A 3 -15.71 17.01 -45.14
CA ARG A 3 -16.24 16.57 -43.84
C ARG A 3 -16.37 15.06 -43.94
N ARG A 4 -15.93 14.34 -42.94
CA ARG A 4 -16.43 13.04 -42.43
C ARG A 4 -15.36 12.31 -41.62
N ARG A 5 -15.51 12.29 -40.29
CA ARG A 5 -15.63 11.09 -39.45
C ARG A 5 -15.48 11.47 -37.97
N ALA A 6 -16.58 11.88 -37.41
CA ALA A 6 -16.76 11.89 -35.97
C ALA A 6 -18.14 11.28 -35.73
N ASP A 7 -18.20 9.97 -35.73
CA ASP A 7 -19.37 9.23 -35.23
C ASP A 7 -18.98 7.76 -35.16
N ARG A 8 -18.60 7.31 -33.98
CA ARG A 8 -18.71 5.95 -33.42
C ARG A 8 -17.91 5.83 -32.12
N LEU A 9 -18.28 6.63 -31.14
CA LEU A 9 -18.10 6.22 -29.76
C LEU A 9 -19.46 5.77 -29.26
N GLY A 10 -19.74 4.49 -29.42
CA GLY A 10 -20.90 3.85 -28.84
C GLY A 10 -20.85 4.10 -27.33
N THR A 11 -21.90 4.70 -26.80
CA THR A 11 -22.16 4.78 -25.37
C THR A 11 -22.25 3.35 -24.85
N ALA A 12 -21.18 2.85 -24.25
CA ALA A 12 -21.23 1.61 -23.50
C ALA A 12 -22.28 1.80 -22.41
N LYS A 13 -23.36 1.00 -22.45
CA LYS A 13 -24.30 0.89 -21.34
C LYS A 13 -23.49 0.65 -20.05
N PRO A 14 -23.85 1.32 -18.94
CA PRO A 14 -23.28 0.95 -17.65
C PRO A 14 -23.55 -0.54 -17.44
N PRO A 15 -22.61 -1.29 -16.86
CA PRO A 15 -22.82 -2.71 -16.62
C PRO A 15 -24.10 -2.88 -15.81
N GLU A 16 -24.99 -3.72 -16.31
CA GLU A 16 -26.14 -4.18 -15.54
C GLU A 16 -25.66 -4.59 -14.16
N LYS A 17 -26.43 -4.21 -13.12
CA LYS A 17 -26.18 -4.50 -11.71
C LYS A 17 -25.44 -5.83 -11.59
N LEU A 18 -24.22 -5.82 -11.04
CA LEU A 18 -23.49 -7.03 -10.70
C LEU A 18 -24.49 -7.98 -10.03
N GLY A 19 -24.90 -9.02 -10.76
CA GLY A 19 -25.66 -10.11 -10.18
C GLY A 19 -24.88 -10.62 -8.98
N PHE A 20 -25.57 -11.06 -7.95
CA PHE A 20 -24.97 -11.63 -6.75
C PHE A 20 -23.76 -12.47 -7.15
N LEU A 21 -22.56 -12.01 -6.81
CA LEU A 21 -21.37 -12.80 -6.99
C LEU A 21 -21.63 -14.12 -6.24
N ALA A 22 -21.34 -15.24 -6.87
CA ALA A 22 -21.45 -16.54 -6.20
C ALA A 22 -20.70 -16.46 -4.85
N ALA A 23 -21.20 -17.15 -3.83
CA ALA A 23 -20.50 -17.26 -2.57
C ALA A 23 -19.09 -17.78 -2.85
N MET A 24 -18.09 -17.13 -2.26
CA MET A 24 -16.67 -17.49 -2.40
C MET A 24 -16.12 -17.86 -1.04
N LYS A 25 -15.15 -18.76 -1.02
CA LYS A 25 -14.30 -19.01 0.13
C LYS A 25 -13.13 -18.03 0.12
N VAL A 26 -13.13 -17.09 1.07
CA VAL A 26 -12.08 -16.09 1.22
C VAL A 26 -11.11 -16.53 2.30
N GLY A 27 -9.90 -16.87 1.90
CA GLY A 27 -8.81 -17.26 2.79
C GLY A 27 -7.97 -16.05 3.21
N VAL A 28 -7.56 -16.01 4.47
CA VAL A 28 -6.65 -15.02 5.03
C VAL A 28 -5.54 -15.75 5.77
N VAL A 29 -4.31 -15.64 5.30
CA VAL A 29 -3.17 -16.31 5.90
C VAL A 29 -2.36 -15.38 6.79
N LYS A 30 -1.61 -15.99 7.70
CA LYS A 30 -0.59 -15.32 8.49
C LYS A 30 0.59 -14.96 7.61
N GLU A 31 1.13 -13.76 7.78
CA GLU A 31 2.35 -13.37 7.10
C GLU A 31 3.57 -14.07 7.72
N ILE A 32 4.40 -14.65 6.87
CA ILE A 32 5.64 -15.33 7.26
C ILE A 32 6.91 -14.54 6.94
N LYS A 33 6.76 -13.39 6.27
CA LYS A 33 7.88 -12.49 5.97
C LYS A 33 8.39 -11.87 7.26
N ALA A 34 9.71 -11.83 7.42
CA ALA A 34 10.35 -11.20 8.57
C ALA A 34 9.87 -9.75 8.73
N ASP A 35 9.55 -9.37 9.97
CA ASP A 35 9.07 -8.04 10.37
C ASP A 35 7.74 -7.60 9.72
N GLU A 36 6.95 -8.54 9.18
CA GLU A 36 5.59 -8.28 8.74
C GLU A 36 4.58 -8.75 9.79
N TYR A 37 3.94 -7.80 10.44
CA TYR A 37 2.98 -8.03 11.53
C TYR A 37 1.55 -7.71 11.13
N ARG A 38 1.32 -7.25 9.89
CA ARG A 38 -0.02 -6.91 9.41
C ARG A 38 -0.77 -8.16 8.98
N VAL A 39 -2.09 -8.06 8.98
CA VAL A 39 -3.00 -9.04 8.41
C VAL A 39 -3.78 -8.41 7.25
N ALA A 40 -4.06 -9.18 6.21
CA ALA A 40 -4.70 -8.66 5.00
C ALA A 40 -6.17 -8.27 5.17
N LEU A 41 -6.85 -8.85 6.17
CA LEU A 41 -8.26 -8.59 6.44
C LEU A 41 -8.47 -8.37 7.95
N THR A 42 -9.08 -7.25 8.30
CA THR A 42 -9.49 -6.99 9.69
C THR A 42 -10.78 -7.74 10.03
N PRO A 43 -11.11 -7.96 11.34
CA PRO A 43 -12.40 -8.51 11.72
C PRO A 43 -13.60 -7.74 11.16
N ALA A 44 -13.51 -6.42 11.06
CA ALA A 44 -14.55 -5.59 10.45
C ALA A 44 -14.72 -5.91 8.94
N GLY A 45 -13.61 -6.09 8.22
CA GLY A 45 -13.65 -6.50 6.81
C GLY A 45 -14.19 -7.93 6.65
N ALA A 46 -13.83 -8.85 7.55
CA ALA A 46 -14.35 -10.22 7.58
C ALA A 46 -15.88 -10.22 7.75
N ARG A 47 -16.40 -9.39 8.66
CA ARG A 47 -17.83 -9.22 8.88
C ARG A 47 -18.55 -8.79 7.58
N GLU A 48 -18.02 -7.80 6.88
CA GLU A 48 -18.62 -7.32 5.62
C GLU A 48 -18.71 -8.43 4.54
N LEU A 49 -17.70 -9.30 4.48
CA LEU A 49 -17.70 -10.44 3.56
C LEU A 49 -18.72 -11.51 3.98
N VAL A 50 -18.77 -11.84 5.27
CA VAL A 50 -19.74 -12.81 5.82
C VAL A 50 -21.18 -12.32 5.64
N GLU A 51 -21.47 -11.05 5.93
CA GLU A 51 -22.81 -10.46 5.73
C GLU A 51 -23.23 -10.43 4.25
N ARG A 52 -22.27 -10.48 3.31
CA ARG A 52 -22.52 -10.62 1.87
C ARG A 52 -22.62 -12.06 1.38
N GLY A 53 -22.54 -13.03 2.29
CA GLY A 53 -22.72 -14.44 1.97
C GLY A 53 -21.44 -15.17 1.53
N HIS A 54 -20.26 -14.61 1.80
CA HIS A 54 -18.98 -15.30 1.57
C HIS A 54 -18.57 -16.09 2.80
N ASP A 55 -17.88 -17.22 2.59
CA ASP A 55 -17.25 -17.99 3.66
C ASP A 55 -15.85 -17.41 3.92
N VAL A 56 -15.57 -16.94 5.13
CA VAL A 56 -14.26 -16.38 5.50
C VAL A 56 -13.52 -17.38 6.39
N LEU A 57 -12.36 -17.84 5.94
CA LEU A 57 -11.47 -18.75 6.64
C LEU A 57 -10.15 -18.04 6.95
N VAL A 58 -9.84 -17.86 8.22
CA VAL A 58 -8.63 -17.15 8.67
C VAL A 58 -7.66 -18.15 9.28
N GLU A 59 -6.39 -18.09 8.94
CA GLU A 59 -5.36 -18.88 9.61
C GLU A 59 -5.25 -18.48 11.07
N ALA A 60 -5.22 -19.47 11.98
CA ALA A 60 -5.13 -19.23 13.40
C ALA A 60 -3.91 -18.38 13.76
N GLY A 61 -4.13 -17.29 14.50
CA GLY A 61 -3.10 -16.33 14.89
C GLY A 61 -2.66 -15.37 13.78
N ALA A 62 -3.35 -15.32 12.63
CA ALA A 62 -2.98 -14.40 11.53
C ALA A 62 -3.11 -12.93 11.92
N GLY A 63 -4.05 -12.59 12.80
CA GLY A 63 -4.30 -11.22 13.25
C GLY A 63 -3.49 -10.75 14.46
N ASP A 64 -2.77 -11.64 15.14
CA ASP A 64 -2.12 -11.35 16.42
C ASP A 64 -1.15 -10.16 16.35
N GLY A 65 -0.34 -10.10 15.30
CA GLY A 65 0.61 -9.01 15.08
C GLY A 65 -0.04 -7.64 14.87
N SER A 66 -1.32 -7.63 14.48
CA SER A 66 -2.15 -6.43 14.30
C SER A 66 -3.12 -6.20 15.47
N SER A 67 -2.96 -6.92 16.59
CA SER A 67 -3.85 -6.87 17.76
C SER A 67 -5.29 -7.32 17.47
N PHE A 68 -5.47 -8.23 16.53
CA PHE A 68 -6.75 -8.87 16.23
C PHE A 68 -6.69 -10.35 16.63
N PRO A 69 -7.14 -10.71 17.85
CA PRO A 69 -7.13 -12.09 18.28
C PRO A 69 -8.15 -12.94 17.50
N ASP A 70 -7.93 -14.23 17.46
CA ASP A 70 -8.79 -15.22 16.80
C ASP A 70 -10.28 -15.08 17.15
N ASP A 71 -10.57 -14.79 18.42
CA ASP A 71 -11.96 -14.63 18.90
C ASP A 71 -12.66 -13.42 18.25
N ALA A 72 -11.92 -12.40 17.83
CA ALA A 72 -12.50 -11.27 17.12
C ALA A 72 -13.00 -11.67 15.72
N TYR A 73 -12.33 -12.61 15.05
CA TYR A 73 -12.79 -13.17 13.78
C TYR A 73 -13.98 -14.13 13.98
N ARG A 74 -13.93 -15.01 14.99
CA ARG A 74 -15.07 -15.88 15.32
C ARG A 74 -16.34 -15.09 15.63
N ALA A 75 -16.20 -14.01 16.38
CA ALA A 75 -17.34 -13.17 16.78
C ALA A 75 -18.10 -12.53 15.59
N VAL A 76 -17.47 -12.42 14.43
CA VAL A 76 -18.07 -11.88 13.21
C VAL A 76 -18.46 -12.95 12.19
N GLY A 77 -18.38 -14.24 12.57
CA GLY A 77 -18.80 -15.36 11.73
C GLY A 77 -17.72 -15.93 10.81
N ALA A 78 -16.47 -15.51 10.95
CA ALA A 78 -15.36 -16.15 10.26
C ALA A 78 -14.95 -17.45 10.97
N SER A 79 -14.48 -18.43 10.19
CA SER A 79 -13.90 -19.68 10.68
C SER A 79 -12.38 -19.56 10.82
N LEU A 80 -11.78 -20.39 11.66
CA LEU A 80 -10.33 -20.50 11.77
C LEU A 80 -9.87 -21.85 11.24
N GLY A 81 -8.68 -21.87 10.62
CA GLY A 81 -8.08 -23.09 10.09
C GLY A 81 -6.56 -23.10 10.18
N SER A 82 -5.97 -24.20 9.75
CA SER A 82 -4.52 -24.31 9.54
C SER A 82 -4.10 -23.61 8.23
N VAL A 83 -2.81 -23.39 8.05
CA VAL A 83 -2.28 -22.84 6.81
C VAL A 83 -2.67 -23.68 5.59
N GLU A 84 -2.61 -25.02 5.71
CA GLU A 84 -2.96 -25.95 4.64
C GLU A 84 -4.44 -25.86 4.28
N GLU A 85 -5.34 -25.75 5.27
CA GLU A 85 -6.77 -25.58 5.04
C GLU A 85 -7.08 -24.27 4.34
N VAL A 86 -6.46 -23.17 4.79
CA VAL A 86 -6.68 -21.83 4.20
C VAL A 86 -6.21 -21.78 2.75
N TRP A 87 -4.99 -22.24 2.45
CA TRP A 87 -4.48 -22.27 1.08
C TRP A 87 -5.23 -23.27 0.17
N GLY A 88 -5.59 -24.44 0.74
CA GLY A 88 -6.26 -25.52 0.00
C GLY A 88 -7.68 -25.17 -0.37
N ASP A 89 -8.43 -24.53 0.51
CA ASP A 89 -9.87 -24.30 0.40
C ASP A 89 -10.25 -22.95 -0.22
N ALA A 90 -9.36 -21.95 -0.21
CA ALA A 90 -9.68 -20.61 -0.69
C ALA A 90 -9.92 -20.54 -2.20
N ASP A 91 -11.00 -19.87 -2.61
CA ASP A 91 -11.19 -19.39 -3.98
C ASP A 91 -10.41 -18.06 -4.17
N LEU A 92 -10.45 -17.19 -3.16
CA LEU A 92 -9.74 -15.93 -3.08
C LEU A 92 -8.85 -15.92 -1.84
N LEU A 93 -7.54 -15.84 -2.02
CA LEU A 93 -6.59 -15.72 -0.93
C LEU A 93 -6.10 -14.28 -0.79
N LEU A 94 -6.21 -13.76 0.42
CA LEU A 94 -5.75 -12.43 0.79
C LEU A 94 -4.45 -12.51 1.58
N LYS A 95 -3.43 -11.79 1.12
CA LYS A 95 -2.15 -11.59 1.81
C LYS A 95 -1.79 -10.11 1.82
N VAL A 96 -0.87 -9.73 2.67
CA VAL A 96 -0.25 -8.40 2.65
C VAL A 96 0.96 -8.39 1.72
N LYS A 97 1.85 -9.38 1.86
CA LYS A 97 3.10 -9.48 1.11
C LYS A 97 3.05 -10.57 0.05
N GLU A 98 3.96 -10.45 -0.89
CA GLU A 98 4.23 -11.46 -1.90
C GLU A 98 4.47 -12.84 -1.26
N PRO A 99 4.05 -13.93 -1.93
CA PRO A 99 4.43 -15.27 -1.50
C PRO A 99 5.94 -15.45 -1.41
N LEU A 100 6.39 -16.14 -0.38
CA LEU A 100 7.78 -16.53 -0.19
C LEU A 100 8.02 -17.95 -0.73
N PRO A 101 9.28 -18.40 -0.91
CA PRO A 101 9.56 -19.72 -1.48
C PRO A 101 8.86 -20.89 -0.80
N ASP A 102 8.66 -20.82 0.51
CA ASP A 102 7.93 -21.85 1.28
C ASP A 102 6.43 -21.89 0.95
N GLU A 103 5.88 -20.82 0.39
CA GLU A 103 4.47 -20.73 -0.03
C GLU A 103 4.25 -21.06 -1.50
N TYR A 104 5.31 -21.12 -2.34
CA TYR A 104 5.17 -21.42 -3.77
C TYR A 104 4.49 -22.78 -4.05
N PRO A 105 4.77 -23.86 -3.29
CA PRO A 105 4.09 -25.14 -3.47
C PRO A 105 2.59 -25.12 -3.16
N LEU A 106 2.10 -24.10 -2.46
CA LEU A 106 0.69 -23.93 -2.10
C LEU A 106 -0.11 -23.18 -3.19
N LEU A 107 0.59 -22.53 -4.13
CA LEU A 107 -0.03 -21.90 -5.29
C LEU A 107 -0.64 -22.97 -6.20
N ARG A 108 -1.82 -22.72 -6.76
CA ARG A 108 -2.53 -23.70 -7.60
C ARG A 108 -3.43 -23.07 -8.64
N GLU A 109 -3.74 -23.79 -9.67
CA GLU A 109 -4.78 -23.42 -10.63
C GLU A 109 -6.14 -23.23 -9.91
N GLY A 110 -6.90 -22.23 -10.34
CA GLY A 110 -8.20 -21.88 -9.76
C GLY A 110 -8.13 -21.00 -8.51
N LEU A 111 -6.94 -20.78 -7.94
CA LEU A 111 -6.75 -19.81 -6.86
C LEU A 111 -6.69 -18.39 -7.41
N VAL A 112 -7.41 -17.45 -6.79
CA VAL A 112 -7.20 -16.02 -6.98
C VAL A 112 -6.36 -15.50 -5.80
N LEU A 113 -5.14 -15.05 -6.07
CA LEU A 113 -4.26 -14.43 -5.07
C LEU A 113 -4.35 -12.91 -5.17
N PHE A 114 -4.68 -12.23 -4.07
CA PHE A 114 -4.78 -10.77 -4.02
C PHE A 114 -3.88 -10.21 -2.92
N THR A 115 -2.78 -9.56 -3.30
CA THR A 115 -1.70 -9.13 -2.39
C THR A 115 -0.82 -8.07 -3.07
N TYR A 116 0.14 -7.46 -2.33
CA TYR A 116 1.26 -6.76 -2.94
C TYR A 116 2.24 -7.77 -3.52
N LEU A 117 2.49 -7.74 -4.82
CA LEU A 117 3.32 -8.73 -5.51
C LEU A 117 4.77 -8.29 -5.73
N HIS A 118 5.02 -7.02 -5.93
CA HIS A 118 6.38 -6.49 -6.17
C HIS A 118 7.17 -7.23 -7.25
N LEU A 119 6.53 -7.67 -8.33
CA LEU A 119 7.09 -8.59 -9.35
C LEU A 119 8.43 -8.14 -9.93
N ALA A 120 8.62 -6.83 -10.12
CA ALA A 120 9.85 -6.29 -10.66
C ALA A 120 11.09 -6.55 -9.78
N ALA A 121 10.89 -6.90 -8.51
CA ALA A 121 11.97 -7.15 -7.56
C ALA A 121 12.46 -8.61 -7.55
N SER A 122 11.66 -9.57 -8.09
CA SER A 122 11.97 -11.01 -8.04
C SER A 122 11.52 -11.73 -9.30
N GLU A 123 12.48 -12.16 -10.10
CA GLU A 123 12.23 -13.03 -11.26
C GLU A 123 11.74 -14.42 -10.81
N GLU A 124 12.28 -14.95 -9.72
CA GLU A 124 11.90 -16.25 -9.16
C GLU A 124 10.43 -16.28 -8.79
N LEU A 125 9.96 -15.30 -8.01
CA LEU A 125 8.55 -15.14 -7.67
C LEU A 125 7.68 -15.02 -8.92
N THR A 126 8.10 -14.20 -9.89
CA THR A 126 7.33 -13.99 -11.11
C THR A 126 7.15 -15.30 -11.89
N ARG A 127 8.20 -16.13 -11.97
CA ARG A 127 8.13 -17.46 -12.61
C ARG A 127 7.23 -18.41 -11.81
N ALA A 128 7.41 -18.48 -10.48
CA ALA A 128 6.58 -19.35 -9.64
C ALA A 128 5.09 -19.02 -9.76
N LEU A 129 4.72 -17.76 -9.79
CA LEU A 129 3.33 -17.32 -9.99
C LEU A 129 2.82 -17.68 -11.40
N ALA A 130 3.62 -17.44 -12.44
CA ALA A 130 3.24 -17.75 -13.82
C ALA A 130 3.04 -19.26 -14.03
N ASP A 131 3.89 -20.09 -13.44
CA ASP A 131 3.87 -21.54 -13.59
C ASP A 131 2.76 -22.21 -12.75
N SER A 132 2.29 -21.54 -11.69
CA SER A 132 1.27 -22.08 -10.78
C SER A 132 -0.14 -22.17 -11.36
N GLY A 133 -0.44 -21.42 -12.41
CA GLY A 133 -1.80 -21.28 -12.95
C GLY A 133 -2.77 -20.48 -12.07
N ALA A 134 -2.32 -19.90 -10.96
CA ALA A 134 -3.13 -19.01 -10.13
C ALA A 134 -3.40 -17.66 -10.83
N ALA A 135 -4.58 -17.09 -10.60
CA ALA A 135 -4.88 -15.74 -11.03
C ALA A 135 -4.37 -14.73 -9.99
N CYS A 136 -3.32 -13.98 -10.34
CA CYS A 136 -2.67 -13.08 -9.39
C CYS A 136 -3.06 -11.63 -9.65
N VAL A 137 -3.60 -10.96 -8.63
CA VAL A 137 -4.01 -9.55 -8.66
C VAL A 137 -3.14 -8.76 -7.68
N ALA A 138 -2.41 -7.77 -8.18
CA ALA A 138 -1.53 -6.95 -7.36
C ALA A 138 -2.27 -5.74 -6.80
N TYR A 139 -2.22 -5.51 -5.48
CA TYR A 139 -2.77 -4.30 -4.85
C TYR A 139 -2.20 -3.02 -5.46
N GLU A 140 -0.89 -3.01 -5.75
CA GLU A 140 -0.19 -1.84 -6.28
C GLU A 140 -0.57 -1.45 -7.71
N THR A 141 -1.28 -2.31 -8.44
CA THR A 141 -1.71 -2.05 -9.81
C THR A 141 -3.22 -1.83 -9.97
N VAL A 142 -3.99 -1.90 -8.86
CA VAL A 142 -5.41 -1.55 -8.90
C VAL A 142 -5.54 -0.06 -9.13
N GLU A 143 -6.10 0.30 -10.27
CA GLU A 143 -6.20 1.67 -10.75
C GLU A 143 -7.67 2.06 -10.97
N THR A 144 -8.02 3.28 -10.57
CA THR A 144 -9.33 3.87 -10.85
C THR A 144 -9.33 4.57 -12.21
N ASP A 145 -10.49 4.93 -12.74
CA ASP A 145 -10.65 5.59 -14.03
C ASP A 145 -9.84 6.90 -14.15
N ASN A 146 -9.61 7.59 -13.05
CA ASN A 146 -8.78 8.79 -12.98
C ASN A 146 -7.29 8.50 -12.71
N ARG A 147 -6.86 7.23 -12.87
CA ARG A 147 -5.50 6.75 -12.70
C ARG A 147 -4.95 6.86 -11.27
N ALA A 148 -5.80 6.97 -10.27
CA ALA A 148 -5.37 6.86 -8.88
C ALA A 148 -5.16 5.38 -8.50
N LEU A 149 -4.21 5.14 -7.61
CA LEU A 149 -3.88 3.81 -7.07
C LEU A 149 -4.37 3.71 -5.62
N PRO A 150 -5.66 3.44 -5.40
CA PRO A 150 -6.29 3.58 -4.07
C PRO A 150 -5.74 2.62 -3.03
N LEU A 151 -5.22 1.47 -3.45
CA LEU A 151 -4.65 0.49 -2.52
C LEU A 151 -3.15 0.74 -2.24
N LEU A 152 -2.45 1.46 -3.12
CA LEU A 152 -1.05 1.84 -2.92
C LEU A 152 -0.92 3.17 -2.14
N ALA A 153 -1.82 4.12 -2.36
CA ALA A 153 -1.74 5.46 -1.77
C ALA A 153 -1.56 5.45 -0.24
N PRO A 154 -2.33 4.66 0.55
CA PRO A 154 -2.16 4.61 2.00
C PRO A 154 -0.76 4.17 2.45
N MET A 155 -0.14 3.21 1.73
CA MET A 155 1.22 2.76 2.03
C MET A 155 2.25 3.86 1.72
N SER A 156 2.04 4.61 0.66
CA SER A 156 2.87 5.77 0.32
C SER A 156 2.76 6.90 1.35
N GLU A 157 1.57 7.12 1.90
CA GLU A 157 1.35 8.09 2.99
C GLU A 157 2.10 7.68 4.25
N ILE A 158 1.98 6.41 4.66
CA ILE A 158 2.69 5.87 5.82
C ILE A 158 4.20 5.97 5.61
N ALA A 159 4.72 5.56 4.45
CA ALA A 159 6.14 5.62 4.14
C ALA A 159 6.70 7.05 4.26
N GLY A 160 5.97 8.04 3.73
CA GLY A 160 6.35 9.44 3.85
C GLY A 160 6.41 9.91 5.30
N ARG A 161 5.41 9.58 6.09
CA ARG A 161 5.36 9.97 7.52
C ARG A 161 6.48 9.30 8.31
N LEU A 162 6.71 8.01 8.08
CA LEU A 162 7.80 7.26 8.73
C LEU A 162 9.19 7.78 8.32
N ALA A 163 9.38 8.21 7.07
CA ALA A 163 10.68 8.70 6.60
C ALA A 163 11.22 9.86 7.45
N ALA A 164 10.39 10.85 7.79
CA ALA A 164 10.79 11.96 8.63
C ALA A 164 11.03 11.53 10.09
N GLN A 165 10.21 10.63 10.62
CA GLN A 165 10.34 10.09 11.97
C GLN A 165 11.63 9.27 12.11
N ALA A 166 11.88 8.34 11.19
CA ALA A 166 13.10 7.54 11.16
C ALA A 166 14.34 8.40 10.94
N GLY A 167 14.26 9.42 10.08
CA GLY A 167 15.33 10.37 9.88
C GLY A 167 15.68 11.13 11.17
N ALA A 168 14.69 11.56 11.94
CA ALA A 168 14.90 12.20 13.23
C ALA A 168 15.60 11.25 14.22
N TYR A 169 15.13 10.00 14.30
CA TYR A 169 15.70 8.96 15.15
C TYR A 169 17.19 8.69 14.81
N PHE A 170 17.51 8.44 13.55
CA PHE A 170 18.89 8.17 13.13
C PHE A 170 19.82 9.39 13.19
N LEU A 171 19.32 10.59 13.39
CA LEU A 171 20.15 11.77 13.66
C LEU A 171 20.68 11.83 15.09
N GLU A 172 20.18 11.00 16.00
CA GLU A 172 20.61 10.98 17.39
C GLU A 172 22.04 10.43 17.55
N LYS A 173 22.81 11.00 18.49
CA LYS A 173 24.21 10.61 18.74
C LYS A 173 24.39 9.15 19.13
N PRO A 174 23.56 8.55 20.00
CA PRO A 174 23.69 7.16 20.39
C PRO A 174 23.60 6.17 19.21
N LEU A 175 22.92 6.58 18.14
CA LEU A 175 22.73 5.78 16.92
C LEU A 175 23.79 6.06 15.84
N GLY A 176 24.85 6.79 16.17
CA GLY A 176 25.88 7.21 15.22
C GLY A 176 25.50 8.44 14.39
N GLY A 177 24.35 9.05 14.65
CA GLY A 177 23.89 10.23 13.97
C GLY A 177 24.70 11.50 14.30
N ARG A 178 24.42 12.57 13.57
CA ARG A 178 25.11 13.85 13.71
C ARG A 178 24.82 14.57 15.04
N GLY A 179 23.80 14.18 15.77
CA GLY A 179 23.34 14.88 16.98
C GLY A 179 22.63 16.18 16.65
N LEU A 180 21.72 16.15 15.68
CA LEU A 180 20.97 17.32 15.21
C LEU A 180 19.51 17.18 15.59
N LEU A 181 18.96 18.21 16.24
CA LEU A 181 17.53 18.33 16.51
C LEU A 181 16.85 19.04 15.34
N LEU A 182 15.87 18.39 14.69
CA LEU A 182 15.22 18.94 13.49
C LEU A 182 14.54 20.29 13.72
N GLY A 183 13.88 20.48 14.88
CA GLY A 183 13.18 21.72 15.18
C GLY A 183 14.09 22.86 15.69
N GLY A 184 15.34 22.58 16.01
CA GLY A 184 16.21 23.52 16.69
C GLY A 184 15.67 23.95 18.07
N VAL A 185 16.20 24.99 18.63
CA VAL A 185 15.71 25.67 19.86
C VAL A 185 16.05 27.17 19.76
N PRO A 186 15.48 28.05 20.60
CA PRO A 186 15.88 29.45 20.60
C PRO A 186 17.40 29.61 20.68
N GLY A 187 17.97 30.28 19.68
CA GLY A 187 19.44 30.46 19.53
C GLY A 187 20.12 29.36 18.69
N VAL A 188 19.44 28.26 18.33
CA VAL A 188 19.98 27.20 17.45
C VAL A 188 19.02 27.00 16.29
N ALA A 189 19.52 27.18 15.08
CA ALA A 189 18.70 27.05 13.86
C ALA A 189 18.13 25.63 13.68
N PRO A 190 16.93 25.49 13.10
CA PRO A 190 16.36 24.20 12.73
C PRO A 190 17.21 23.44 11.71
N GLY A 191 17.07 22.12 11.71
CA GLY A 191 17.63 21.25 10.68
C GLY A 191 17.03 21.49 9.31
N ARG A 192 17.78 21.14 8.27
CA ARG A 192 17.33 21.22 6.88
C ARG A 192 16.98 19.84 6.36
N VAL A 193 15.79 19.70 5.80
CA VAL A 193 15.29 18.47 5.19
C VAL A 193 15.08 18.71 3.69
N LEU A 194 15.73 17.88 2.87
CA LEU A 194 15.53 17.87 1.42
C LEU A 194 14.64 16.70 1.05
N VAL A 195 13.56 16.98 0.35
CA VAL A 195 12.64 15.97 -0.19
C VAL A 195 12.79 15.96 -1.71
N ILE A 196 13.15 14.80 -2.27
CA ILE A 196 13.29 14.62 -3.72
C ILE A 196 12.03 13.98 -4.27
N GLY A 197 11.21 14.76 -4.98
CA GLY A 197 9.90 14.41 -5.49
C GLY A 197 8.76 14.78 -4.56
N GLY A 198 7.79 15.54 -5.07
CA GLY A 198 6.62 16.04 -4.36
C GLY A 198 5.37 15.15 -4.51
N GLY A 199 5.53 13.84 -4.79
CA GLY A 199 4.44 12.87 -4.83
C GLY A 199 3.80 12.61 -3.47
N ILE A 200 3.03 11.52 -3.32
CA ILE A 200 2.33 11.19 -2.06
C ILE A 200 3.34 11.02 -0.91
N VAL A 201 4.42 10.25 -1.14
CA VAL A 201 5.48 10.02 -0.14
C VAL A 201 6.13 11.34 0.27
N GLY A 202 6.60 12.12 -0.71
CA GLY A 202 7.32 13.36 -0.43
C GLY A 202 6.46 14.42 0.23
N TYR A 203 5.20 14.56 -0.16
CA TYR A 203 4.25 15.43 0.52
C TYR A 203 4.09 15.05 2.01
N ASN A 204 3.85 13.76 2.30
CA ASN A 204 3.69 13.32 3.68
C ASN A 204 4.98 13.43 4.50
N ALA A 205 6.15 13.20 3.90
CA ALA A 205 7.44 13.43 4.55
C ALA A 205 7.62 14.92 4.90
N ALA A 206 7.30 15.82 3.97
CA ALA A 206 7.36 17.25 4.18
C ALA A 206 6.43 17.72 5.31
N VAL A 207 5.18 17.22 5.35
CA VAL A 207 4.21 17.54 6.41
C VAL A 207 4.76 17.18 7.79
N ILE A 208 5.34 15.99 7.96
CA ILE A 208 5.89 15.57 9.26
C ILE A 208 7.15 16.35 9.58
N ALA A 209 8.07 16.56 8.63
CA ALA A 209 9.28 17.34 8.86
C ALA A 209 8.96 18.80 9.26
N LEU A 210 7.97 19.42 8.64
CA LEU A 210 7.44 20.74 9.06
C LEU A 210 6.86 20.71 10.47
N GLY A 211 6.10 19.66 10.80
CA GLY A 211 5.55 19.45 12.15
C GLY A 211 6.63 19.31 13.22
N LEU A 212 7.78 18.74 12.85
CA LEU A 212 8.97 18.67 13.71
C LEU A 212 9.77 20.00 13.76
N GLY A 213 9.35 21.02 13.02
CA GLY A 213 9.97 22.35 13.01
C GLY A 213 11.18 22.50 12.08
N ALA A 214 11.41 21.56 11.18
CA ALA A 214 12.52 21.61 10.22
C ALA A 214 12.30 22.64 9.11
N ASN A 215 13.40 23.13 8.52
CA ASN A 215 13.38 23.86 7.26
C ASN A 215 13.31 22.85 6.08
N VAL A 216 12.19 22.84 5.35
CA VAL A 216 11.93 21.86 4.31
C VAL A 216 12.07 22.46 2.92
N THR A 217 12.83 21.77 2.06
CA THR A 217 12.91 22.05 0.63
C THR A 217 12.41 20.83 -0.14
N ILE A 218 11.54 21.02 -1.14
CA ILE A 218 11.05 19.95 -2.03
C ILE A 218 11.57 20.23 -3.44
N LEU A 219 12.26 19.25 -4.03
CA LEU A 219 12.61 19.23 -5.44
C LEU A 219 11.49 18.54 -6.22
N GLU A 220 10.91 19.20 -7.21
CA GLU A 220 9.83 18.66 -8.03
C GLU A 220 10.05 19.04 -9.50
N ARG A 221 9.65 18.17 -10.45
CA ARG A 221 9.78 18.42 -11.89
C ARG A 221 8.53 19.05 -12.51
N SER A 222 7.36 18.80 -11.92
CA SER A 222 6.08 19.29 -12.41
C SER A 222 5.73 20.63 -11.79
N VAL A 223 5.63 21.66 -12.60
CA VAL A 223 5.21 23.01 -12.16
C VAL A 223 3.80 22.99 -11.57
N ASP A 224 2.90 22.20 -12.15
CA ASP A 224 1.51 22.10 -11.64
C ASP A 224 1.49 21.42 -10.26
N ARG A 225 2.35 20.41 -10.06
CA ARG A 225 2.51 19.80 -8.74
C ARG A 225 3.12 20.77 -7.75
N MET A 226 4.09 21.58 -8.14
CA MET A 226 4.68 22.63 -7.29
C MET A 226 3.62 23.65 -6.86
N ARG A 227 2.76 24.13 -7.76
CA ARG A 227 1.66 25.05 -7.42
C ARG A 227 0.70 24.45 -6.41
N HIS A 228 0.32 23.19 -6.61
CA HIS A 228 -0.52 22.47 -5.66
C HIS A 228 0.15 22.33 -4.28
N LEU A 229 1.45 21.99 -4.24
CA LEU A 229 2.20 21.89 -3.00
C LEU A 229 2.33 23.24 -2.27
N ASP A 230 2.54 24.33 -3.00
CA ASP A 230 2.57 25.67 -2.44
C ASP A 230 1.25 26.04 -1.75
N GLU A 231 0.15 25.76 -2.43
CA GLU A 231 -1.21 25.99 -1.90
C GLU A 231 -1.47 25.16 -0.62
N VAL A 232 -1.30 23.81 -0.69
CA VAL A 232 -1.65 22.92 0.43
C VAL A 232 -0.69 23.01 1.61
N LEU A 233 0.56 23.42 1.39
CA LEU A 233 1.56 23.64 2.43
C LEU A 233 1.65 25.11 2.86
N SER A 234 0.81 25.97 2.28
CA SER A 234 0.67 27.38 2.66
C SER A 234 2.01 28.15 2.66
N GLY A 235 2.85 27.92 1.65
CA GLY A 235 4.14 28.58 1.48
C GLY A 235 5.19 28.24 2.54
N ARG A 236 4.98 27.21 3.37
CA ARG A 236 5.90 26.85 4.46
C ARG A 236 7.10 26.02 4.04
N VAL A 237 7.22 25.69 2.75
CA VAL A 237 8.33 24.94 2.17
C VAL A 237 8.99 25.73 1.05
N SER A 238 10.26 25.49 0.82
CA SER A 238 10.93 25.95 -0.40
C SER A 238 10.67 24.95 -1.52
N LEU A 239 10.09 25.40 -2.62
CA LEU A 239 9.86 24.57 -3.81
C LEU A 239 10.90 24.91 -4.88
N VAL A 240 11.63 23.93 -5.34
CA VAL A 240 12.72 24.10 -6.29
C VAL A 240 12.55 23.15 -7.45
N MET A 241 12.74 23.66 -8.68
CA MET A 241 12.68 22.83 -9.88
C MET A 241 13.82 21.81 -9.84
N SER A 242 13.47 20.51 -9.91
CA SER A 242 14.46 19.44 -9.94
C SER A 242 15.23 19.46 -11.27
N SER A 243 16.53 19.59 -11.19
CA SER A 243 17.45 19.53 -12.34
C SER A 243 18.74 18.81 -11.92
N THR A 244 19.52 18.36 -12.90
CA THR A 244 20.84 17.73 -12.65
C THR A 244 21.85 18.64 -11.96
N LEU A 245 21.61 19.96 -11.95
CA LEU A 245 22.47 20.93 -11.27
C LEU A 245 22.05 21.20 -9.82
N GLN A 246 20.85 20.77 -9.42
CA GLN A 246 20.27 21.04 -8.10
C GLN A 246 20.13 19.79 -7.23
N ILE A 247 20.43 18.62 -7.74
CA ILE A 247 20.62 17.36 -7.05
C ILE A 247 22.10 17.09 -6.90
#